data_98c09e03b99e0daca85b43b32dd8faf7
#
_entry.id   98c09e03b99e0daca85b43b32dd8faf7
#
_cell.length_a   1.000
_cell.length_b   1.000
_cell.length_c   1.000
_cell.angle_alpha   90.00
_cell.angle_beta   90.00
_cell.angle_gamma   90.00
#
_symmetry.space_group_name_H-M   'P 1'
#
loop_
_entity.id
_entity.type
_entity.pdbx_description
1 polymer ?
#
loop_
_entity_poly.entity_id
_entity_poly.type
_entity_poly.pdbx_seq_one_letter_code
_entity_poly.pdbx_strand_id
1 'polypeptide(L)'
;FIGGTFCEMFPEEVVLVPRNNREPETNEVLYFISTTTNQSVFSNLHIDIDTNLSIFVDVLEKCKNKDITFNFISSIFVYGNDILNAKETDCCNPRGFYSITKRCAEQLLVSYCETFGIKYRILRISNVYGLDKTVSSGKNVLGYMIGLLKENKDINLYGGGKFLKDYMFVDDVCRAIRVVLEKGNQNEIYNIASGTSMLFVDIIQRA
;
A
#
# COMPACT_ATOMS: atom_id res chain seq x y z
N PHE A 1 4.60 8.26 -3.02
CA PHE A 1 3.95 8.05 -4.30
C PHE A 1 2.42 8.13 -4.11
N ILE A 2 1.69 7.07 -3.73
CA ILE A 2 0.22 7.10 -3.62
C ILE A 2 -0.28 8.26 -2.74
N GLY A 3 0.27 8.44 -1.54
CA GLY A 3 -0.14 9.52 -0.63
C GLY A 3 0.09 10.92 -1.21
N GLY A 4 1.22 11.14 -1.90
CA GLY A 4 1.48 12.42 -2.59
C GLY A 4 0.45 12.68 -3.69
N THR A 5 0.18 11.68 -4.54
CA THR A 5 -0.84 11.80 -5.59
C THR A 5 -2.23 12.04 -5.01
N PHE A 6 -2.58 11.36 -3.91
CA PHE A 6 -3.87 11.58 -3.23
C PHE A 6 -4.02 13.04 -2.76
N CYS A 7 -2.98 13.61 -2.15
CA CYS A 7 -3.00 15.01 -1.73
C CYS A 7 -3.07 16.00 -2.91
N GLU A 8 -2.39 15.68 -4.03
CA GLU A 8 -2.48 16.51 -5.25
C GLU A 8 -3.87 16.46 -5.88
N MET A 9 -4.54 15.30 -5.86
CA MET A 9 -5.87 15.13 -6.44
C MET A 9 -6.98 15.73 -5.59
N PHE A 10 -6.83 15.73 -4.27
CA PHE A 10 -7.87 16.14 -3.31
C PHE A 10 -7.33 17.14 -2.27
N PRO A 11 -6.74 18.28 -2.70
CA PRO A 11 -6.04 19.19 -1.79
C PRO A 11 -6.96 19.83 -0.73
N GLU A 12 -8.23 20.04 -1.06
CA GLU A 12 -9.21 20.63 -0.14
C GLU A 12 -9.81 19.62 0.85
N GLU A 13 -9.54 18.33 0.68
CA GLU A 13 -10.11 17.25 1.49
C GLU A 13 -9.10 16.68 2.48
N VAL A 14 -7.84 17.12 2.45
CA VAL A 14 -6.75 16.52 3.25
C VAL A 14 -6.05 17.53 4.13
N VAL A 15 -5.72 17.09 5.34
CA VAL A 15 -4.81 17.78 6.25
C VAL A 15 -3.55 16.93 6.39
N LEU A 16 -2.39 17.51 6.02
CA LEU A 16 -1.11 16.83 6.11
C LEU A 16 -0.57 16.86 7.54
N VAL A 17 -0.44 15.69 8.14
CA VAL A 17 0.14 15.56 9.47
C VAL A 17 1.68 15.56 9.38
N PRO A 18 2.38 16.47 10.08
CA PRO A 18 3.83 16.58 10.05
C PRO A 18 4.53 15.33 10.61
N ARG A 19 5.66 14.93 10.01
CA ARG A 19 6.43 13.75 10.45
C ARG A 19 6.95 13.83 11.89
N ASN A 20 7.24 15.02 12.38
CA ASN A 20 7.75 15.25 13.73
C ASN A 20 6.66 15.20 14.81
N ASN A 21 5.40 15.41 14.45
CA ASN A 21 4.28 15.37 15.38
C ASN A 21 3.46 14.09 15.23
N ARG A 22 3.05 13.71 14.00
CA ARG A 22 2.19 12.55 13.71
C ARG A 22 0.88 12.54 14.51
N GLU A 23 0.43 13.68 15.00
CA GLU A 23 -0.80 13.82 15.77
C GLU A 23 -1.99 13.95 14.82
N PRO A 24 -3.00 13.08 14.87
CA PRO A 24 -4.20 13.23 14.05
C PRO A 24 -4.98 14.48 14.41
N GLU A 25 -5.30 15.30 13.40
CA GLU A 25 -6.03 16.58 13.55
C GLU A 25 -7.51 16.44 13.14
N THR A 26 -7.90 15.31 12.56
CA THR A 26 -9.25 15.03 12.08
C THR A 26 -9.73 13.68 12.59
N ASN A 27 -11.03 13.39 12.45
CA ASN A 27 -11.62 12.11 12.84
C ASN A 27 -11.46 10.99 11.79
N GLU A 28 -10.93 11.30 10.59
CA GLU A 28 -10.52 10.31 9.58
C GLU A 28 -9.00 10.36 9.42
N VAL A 29 -8.33 9.27 9.72
CA VAL A 29 -6.89 9.12 9.53
C VAL A 29 -6.63 8.23 8.32
N LEU A 30 -5.89 8.72 7.32
CA LEU A 30 -5.43 7.94 6.17
C LEU A 30 -3.93 7.71 6.27
N TYR A 31 -3.54 6.46 6.61
CA TYR A 31 -2.18 6.11 6.97
C TYR A 31 -1.41 5.47 5.81
N PHE A 32 -0.44 6.21 5.26
CA PHE A 32 0.41 5.77 4.14
C PHE A 32 1.85 5.39 4.52
N ILE A 33 2.27 5.59 5.77
CA ILE A 33 3.67 5.35 6.16
C ILE A 33 3.98 3.86 6.04
N SER A 34 4.94 3.52 5.20
CA SER A 34 5.36 2.13 4.97
C SER A 34 6.66 2.09 4.16
N THR A 35 7.43 1.02 4.33
CA THR A 35 8.34 0.55 3.29
C THR A 35 7.53 0.04 2.09
N THR A 36 8.17 -0.15 0.94
CA THR A 36 7.46 -0.47 -0.30
C THR A 36 8.00 -1.70 -1.03
N THR A 37 9.08 -2.30 -0.53
CA THR A 37 9.74 -3.43 -1.20
C THR A 37 10.31 -4.43 -0.20
N ASN A 38 10.50 -5.67 -0.62
CA ASN A 38 11.21 -6.69 0.16
C ASN A 38 12.75 -6.57 0.05
N GLN A 39 13.28 -5.55 -0.62
CA GLN A 39 14.73 -5.41 -0.85
C GLN A 39 15.50 -4.95 0.39
N SER A 40 14.84 -4.31 1.34
CA SER A 40 15.42 -3.90 2.62
C SER A 40 16.10 -5.05 3.39
N VAL A 41 15.64 -6.29 3.18
CA VAL A 41 16.26 -7.49 3.77
C VAL A 41 17.75 -7.64 3.43
N PHE A 42 18.20 -7.12 2.30
CA PHE A 42 19.59 -7.22 1.86
C PHE A 42 20.49 -6.10 2.37
N SER A 43 19.92 -5.03 2.91
CA SER A 43 20.67 -3.84 3.35
C SER A 43 20.45 -3.49 4.82
N ASN A 44 19.22 -3.54 5.30
CA ASN A 44 18.87 -3.22 6.68
C ASN A 44 17.56 -3.93 7.08
N LEU A 45 17.68 -5.00 7.84
CA LEU A 45 16.55 -5.80 8.34
C LEU A 45 15.59 -5.01 9.24
N HIS A 46 16.09 -4.00 9.95
CA HIS A 46 15.28 -3.23 10.89
C HIS A 46 14.33 -2.25 10.21
N ILE A 47 14.61 -1.84 8.97
CA ILE A 47 13.84 -0.78 8.31
C ILE A 47 12.34 -1.10 8.17
N ASP A 48 12.00 -2.36 7.91
CA ASP A 48 10.59 -2.79 7.82
C ASP A 48 9.93 -2.83 9.21
N ILE A 49 10.65 -3.25 10.24
CA ILE A 49 10.15 -3.26 11.61
C ILE A 49 9.93 -1.83 12.10
N ASP A 50 10.95 -0.99 11.98
CA ASP A 50 10.90 0.39 12.47
C ASP A 50 9.83 1.21 11.74
N THR A 51 9.75 1.08 10.41
CA THR A 51 8.82 1.87 9.61
C THR A 51 7.39 1.33 9.68
N ASN A 52 7.21 0.00 9.51
CA ASN A 52 5.88 -0.57 9.35
C ASN A 52 5.21 -0.92 10.68
N LEU A 53 5.97 -1.10 11.76
CA LEU A 53 5.46 -1.48 13.07
C LEU A 53 5.71 -0.42 14.14
N SER A 54 6.96 -0.01 14.42
CA SER A 54 7.24 0.93 15.52
C SER A 54 6.56 2.28 15.29
N ILE A 55 6.79 2.89 14.12
CA ILE A 55 6.14 4.17 13.76
C ILE A 55 4.60 4.02 13.72
N PHE A 56 4.12 2.87 13.27
CA PHE A 56 2.69 2.59 13.20
C PHE A 56 2.06 2.57 14.60
N VAL A 57 2.67 1.88 15.56
CA VAL A 57 2.22 1.84 16.95
C VAL A 57 2.24 3.23 17.58
N ASP A 58 3.30 4.04 17.36
CA ASP A 58 3.37 5.42 17.83
C ASP A 58 2.17 6.26 17.36
N VAL A 59 1.73 6.07 16.11
CA VAL A 59 0.55 6.78 15.56
C VAL A 59 -0.74 6.24 16.14
N LEU A 60 -0.87 4.92 16.31
CA LEU A 60 -2.05 4.32 16.96
C LEU A 60 -2.26 4.84 18.39
N GLU A 61 -1.18 4.95 19.17
CA GLU A 61 -1.25 5.49 20.54
C GLU A 61 -1.77 6.92 20.58
N LYS A 62 -1.47 7.72 19.55
CA LYS A 62 -2.01 9.09 19.42
C LYS A 62 -3.49 9.14 19.03
N CYS A 63 -4.03 8.03 18.53
CA CYS A 63 -5.46 7.89 18.24
C CYS A 63 -6.29 7.46 19.47
N LYS A 64 -5.64 7.02 20.55
CA LYS A 64 -6.30 6.53 21.74
C LYS A 64 -7.22 7.58 22.36
N ASN A 65 -8.43 7.15 22.77
CA ASN A 65 -9.46 8.00 23.35
C ASN A 65 -9.97 9.13 22.42
N LYS A 66 -9.80 8.98 21.12
CA LYS A 66 -10.36 9.89 20.10
C LYS A 66 -11.44 9.17 19.29
N ASP A 67 -12.46 9.88 18.86
CA ASP A 67 -13.45 9.36 17.92
C ASP A 67 -12.87 9.41 16.50
N ILE A 68 -12.07 8.40 16.17
CA ILE A 68 -11.32 8.31 14.92
C ILE A 68 -11.72 7.04 14.15
N THR A 69 -11.76 7.15 12.83
CA THR A 69 -11.70 6.01 11.91
C THR A 69 -10.30 5.94 11.31
N PHE A 70 -9.59 4.84 11.54
CA PHE A 70 -8.23 4.64 11.07
C PHE A 70 -8.22 3.86 9.74
N ASN A 71 -7.85 4.51 8.65
CA ASN A 71 -7.78 3.90 7.31
C ASN A 71 -6.33 3.51 7.01
N PHE A 72 -6.05 2.22 7.04
CA PHE A 72 -4.73 1.66 6.89
C PHE A 72 -4.49 1.18 5.46
N ILE A 73 -3.48 1.75 4.80
CA ILE A 73 -3.05 1.29 3.48
C ILE A 73 -2.17 0.06 3.63
N SER A 74 -2.74 -1.10 3.31
CA SER A 74 -2.09 -2.40 3.26
C SER A 74 -1.74 -2.80 1.82
N SER A 75 -1.47 -4.07 1.58
CA SER A 75 -1.08 -4.58 0.26
C SER A 75 -1.66 -5.97 0.02
N ILE A 76 -1.96 -6.29 -1.23
CA ILE A 76 -2.33 -7.66 -1.64
C ILE A 76 -1.23 -8.69 -1.36
N PHE A 77 0.02 -8.26 -1.16
CA PHE A 77 1.12 -9.18 -0.82
C PHE A 77 0.94 -9.88 0.53
N VAL A 78 0.00 -9.45 1.37
CA VAL A 78 -0.37 -10.17 2.60
C VAL A 78 -0.97 -11.54 2.33
N TYR A 79 -1.59 -11.75 1.16
CA TYR A 79 -2.13 -13.06 0.76
C TYR A 79 -1.03 -14.08 0.40
N GLY A 80 0.17 -13.63 0.05
CA GLY A 80 1.24 -14.46 -0.48
C GLY A 80 1.20 -14.59 -2.01
N ASN A 81 1.92 -15.57 -2.53
CA ASN A 81 2.09 -15.72 -3.99
C ASN A 81 1.14 -16.73 -4.63
N ASP A 82 0.43 -17.52 -3.84
CA ASP A 82 -0.24 -18.73 -4.29
C ASP A 82 -1.75 -18.54 -4.53
N ILE A 83 -2.28 -17.35 -4.22
CA ILE A 83 -3.72 -17.06 -4.35
C ILE A 83 -3.95 -16.14 -5.54
N LEU A 84 -4.71 -16.65 -6.51
CA LEU A 84 -5.29 -15.87 -7.61
C LEU A 84 -6.71 -15.44 -7.24
N ASN A 85 -7.10 -14.22 -7.60
CA ASN A 85 -8.42 -13.65 -7.31
C ASN A 85 -8.78 -13.67 -5.80
N ALA A 86 -7.83 -13.27 -4.96
CA ALA A 86 -7.99 -13.24 -3.52
C ALA A 86 -9.22 -12.42 -3.08
N LYS A 87 -10.00 -12.99 -2.18
CA LYS A 87 -11.09 -12.29 -1.47
C LYS A 87 -10.58 -11.79 -0.12
N GLU A 88 -11.24 -10.80 0.42
CA GLU A 88 -10.87 -10.21 1.73
C GLU A 88 -10.91 -11.22 2.88
N THR A 89 -11.75 -12.25 2.75
CA THR A 89 -11.90 -13.37 3.70
C THR A 89 -10.87 -14.48 3.56
N ASP A 90 -10.04 -14.45 2.50
CA ASP A 90 -9.06 -15.50 2.26
C ASP A 90 -7.91 -15.44 3.28
N CYS A 91 -7.34 -16.62 3.57
CA CYS A 91 -6.21 -16.72 4.47
C CYS A 91 -4.99 -15.98 3.94
N CYS A 92 -4.37 -15.18 4.80
CA CYS A 92 -3.13 -14.49 4.49
C CYS A 92 -1.93 -15.41 4.79
N ASN A 93 -1.02 -15.54 3.81
CA ASN A 93 0.24 -16.29 3.93
C ASN A 93 1.40 -15.46 3.38
N PRO A 94 1.74 -14.31 4.02
CA PRO A 94 2.71 -13.36 3.49
C PRO A 94 4.11 -13.97 3.38
N ARG A 95 4.86 -13.53 2.36
CA ARG A 95 6.25 -13.92 2.12
C ARG A 95 7.13 -12.67 2.02
N GLY A 96 8.27 -12.69 2.73
CA GLY A 96 9.19 -11.56 2.81
C GLY A 96 8.81 -10.51 3.87
N PHE A 97 9.81 -9.75 4.32
CA PHE A 97 9.70 -8.85 5.48
C PHE A 97 8.61 -7.79 5.33
N TYR A 98 8.56 -7.14 4.19
CA TYR A 98 7.52 -6.15 3.90
C TYR A 98 6.11 -6.73 4.06
N SER A 99 5.83 -7.86 3.43
CA SER A 99 4.50 -8.47 3.45
C SER A 99 4.12 -8.99 4.83
N ILE A 100 5.09 -9.56 5.55
CA ILE A 100 4.91 -10.06 6.93
C ILE A 100 4.62 -8.89 7.87
N THR A 101 5.40 -7.81 7.79
CA THR A 101 5.19 -6.64 8.66
C THR A 101 3.89 -5.90 8.33
N LYS A 102 3.48 -5.83 7.04
CA LYS A 102 2.17 -5.30 6.66
C LYS A 102 1.02 -6.13 7.26
N ARG A 103 1.11 -7.47 7.19
CA ARG A 103 0.10 -8.35 7.81
C ARG A 103 0.11 -8.25 9.34
N CYS A 104 1.28 -8.15 9.95
CA CYS A 104 1.40 -7.91 11.39
C CYS A 104 0.73 -6.58 11.78
N ALA A 105 0.97 -5.51 11.03
CA ALA A 105 0.33 -4.21 11.25
C ALA A 105 -1.20 -4.27 11.13
N GLU A 106 -1.77 -5.04 10.17
CA GLU A 106 -3.21 -5.28 10.08
C GLU A 106 -3.75 -5.92 11.37
N GLN A 107 -3.07 -6.95 11.89
CA GLN A 107 -3.48 -7.65 13.11
C GLN A 107 -3.38 -6.76 14.35
N LEU A 108 -2.29 -5.98 14.47
CA LEU A 108 -2.13 -4.99 15.53
C LEU A 108 -3.23 -3.93 15.48
N LEU A 109 -3.56 -3.42 14.26
CA LEU A 109 -4.64 -2.44 14.09
C LEU A 109 -5.97 -2.98 14.61
N VAL A 110 -6.37 -4.16 14.13
CA VAL A 110 -7.66 -4.76 14.53
C VAL A 110 -7.72 -4.93 16.04
N SER A 111 -6.70 -5.56 16.64
CA SER A 111 -6.63 -5.78 18.08
C SER A 111 -6.66 -4.48 18.90
N TYR A 112 -5.92 -3.45 18.43
CA TYR A 112 -5.90 -2.14 19.09
C TYR A 112 -7.26 -1.44 18.99
N CYS A 113 -7.85 -1.42 17.81
CA CYS A 113 -9.13 -0.78 17.55
C CYS A 113 -10.28 -1.45 18.35
N GLU A 114 -10.31 -2.77 18.41
CA GLU A 114 -11.26 -3.52 19.24
C GLU A 114 -11.11 -3.20 20.75
N THR A 115 -9.84 -3.09 21.21
CA THR A 115 -9.56 -2.81 22.62
C THR A 115 -9.98 -1.40 23.02
N PHE A 116 -9.80 -0.41 22.17
CA PHE A 116 -10.02 1.01 22.50
C PHE A 116 -11.25 1.62 21.84
N GLY A 117 -12.08 0.82 21.17
CA GLY A 117 -13.32 1.29 20.54
C GLY A 117 -13.09 2.21 19.34
N ILE A 118 -11.90 2.13 18.70
CA ILE A 118 -11.55 2.89 17.49
C ILE A 118 -12.07 2.13 16.28
N LYS A 119 -12.58 2.86 15.30
CA LYS A 119 -13.04 2.26 14.03
C LYS A 119 -11.88 2.17 13.03
N TYR A 120 -11.93 1.19 12.12
CA TYR A 120 -10.89 1.05 11.13
C TYR A 120 -11.43 0.67 9.75
N ARG A 121 -10.61 0.87 8.72
CA ARG A 121 -10.70 0.22 7.41
C ARG A 121 -9.31 -0.20 6.97
N ILE A 122 -9.18 -1.38 6.40
CA ILE A 122 -7.92 -1.89 5.84
C ILE A 122 -8.07 -1.96 4.33
N LEU A 123 -7.20 -1.24 3.60
CA LEU A 123 -7.22 -1.18 2.14
C LEU A 123 -6.00 -1.94 1.60
N ARG A 124 -6.21 -3.13 1.05
CA ARG A 124 -5.17 -3.97 0.44
C ARG A 124 -5.01 -3.60 -1.01
N ILE A 125 -3.99 -2.81 -1.32
CA ILE A 125 -3.77 -2.25 -2.65
C ILE A 125 -2.94 -3.21 -3.49
N SER A 126 -3.31 -3.39 -4.78
CA SER A 126 -2.58 -4.16 -5.79
C SER A 126 -1.30 -3.44 -6.23
N ASN A 127 -0.65 -3.91 -7.30
CA ASN A 127 0.52 -3.20 -7.83
C ASN A 127 0.08 -1.87 -8.47
N VAL A 128 0.74 -0.80 -8.09
CA VAL A 128 0.41 0.55 -8.55
C VAL A 128 1.46 1.04 -9.53
N TYR A 129 1.01 1.62 -10.63
CA TYR A 129 1.89 2.30 -11.59
C TYR A 129 1.42 3.72 -11.85
N GLY A 130 2.30 4.53 -12.41
CA GLY A 130 2.02 5.92 -12.76
C GLY A 130 3.29 6.75 -12.80
N LEU A 131 3.14 8.02 -13.14
CA LEU A 131 4.24 8.97 -13.15
C LEU A 131 4.46 9.50 -11.74
N ASP A 132 5.61 9.21 -11.16
CA ASP A 132 6.04 9.83 -9.91
C ASP A 132 6.79 11.12 -10.25
N LYS A 133 6.15 12.24 -10.00
CA LYS A 133 6.75 13.57 -10.24
C LYS A 133 7.86 13.91 -9.24
N THR A 134 7.94 13.20 -8.12
CA THR A 134 8.82 13.54 -6.98
C THR A 134 10.07 12.68 -6.88
N VAL A 135 10.16 11.59 -7.66
CA VAL A 135 11.24 10.60 -7.54
C VAL A 135 11.79 10.20 -8.89
N SER A 136 13.12 10.27 -9.01
CA SER A 136 13.85 9.65 -10.11
C SER A 136 13.38 8.21 -10.36
N SER A 137 13.19 7.85 -11.59
CA SER A 137 12.57 6.71 -12.27
C SER A 137 12.84 5.28 -11.77
N GLY A 138 13.00 5.02 -10.48
CA GLY A 138 13.45 3.71 -9.98
C GLY A 138 12.58 3.01 -8.92
N LYS A 139 11.50 3.62 -8.44
CA LYS A 139 10.79 3.05 -7.29
C LYS A 139 9.72 2.02 -7.61
N ASN A 140 9.16 1.99 -8.81
CA ASN A 140 8.31 0.88 -9.21
C ASN A 140 8.95 0.10 -10.38
N VAL A 141 8.84 -1.22 -10.31
CA VAL A 141 9.49 -2.13 -11.28
C VAL A 141 9.05 -1.84 -12.72
N LEU A 142 7.77 -1.53 -12.93
CA LEU A 142 7.24 -1.23 -14.26
C LEU A 142 7.82 0.09 -14.80
N GLY A 143 7.81 1.15 -13.99
CA GLY A 143 8.40 2.43 -14.39
C GLY A 143 9.90 2.36 -14.67
N TYR A 144 10.64 1.57 -13.88
CA TYR A 144 12.05 1.31 -14.11
C TYR A 144 12.28 0.60 -15.46
N MET A 145 11.50 -0.43 -15.76
CA MET A 145 11.64 -1.18 -17.02
C MET A 145 11.24 -0.35 -18.25
N ILE A 146 10.18 0.45 -18.14
CA ILE A 146 9.81 1.42 -19.19
C ILE A 146 10.94 2.44 -19.40
N GLY A 147 11.61 2.88 -18.34
CA GLY A 147 12.79 3.73 -18.44
C GLY A 147 13.92 3.08 -19.25
N LEU A 148 14.22 1.81 -18.97
CA LEU A 148 15.23 1.04 -19.74
C LEU A 148 14.84 0.91 -21.22
N LEU A 149 13.57 0.63 -21.54
CA LEU A 149 13.07 0.56 -22.92
C LEU A 149 13.27 1.89 -23.65
N LYS A 150 12.95 3.01 -23.02
CA LYS A 150 13.18 4.35 -23.62
C LYS A 150 14.65 4.65 -23.90
N GLU A 151 15.54 4.05 -23.13
CA GLU A 151 16.99 4.18 -23.32
C GLU A 151 17.58 3.10 -24.26
N ASN A 152 16.72 2.27 -24.90
CA ASN A 152 17.11 1.12 -25.72
C ASN A 152 18.06 0.14 -24.99
N LYS A 153 17.85 -0.04 -23.70
CA LYS A 153 18.60 -0.98 -22.86
C LYS A 153 17.89 -2.32 -22.76
N ASP A 154 18.65 -3.39 -22.63
CA ASP A 154 18.12 -4.74 -22.43
C ASP A 154 17.38 -4.84 -21.08
N ILE A 155 16.26 -5.57 -21.09
CA ILE A 155 15.48 -5.89 -19.90
C ILE A 155 15.63 -7.36 -19.58
N ASN A 156 16.11 -7.64 -18.36
CA ASN A 156 16.14 -8.99 -17.82
C ASN A 156 14.89 -9.27 -17.00
N LEU A 157 14.02 -10.15 -17.48
CA LEU A 157 12.81 -10.56 -16.76
C LEU A 157 13.08 -11.83 -15.95
N TYR A 158 12.97 -11.73 -14.62
CA TYR A 158 13.04 -12.89 -13.75
C TYR A 158 11.97 -13.93 -14.14
N GLY A 159 12.37 -15.21 -14.26
CA GLY A 159 11.48 -16.27 -14.73
C GLY A 159 10.82 -16.01 -16.08
N GLY A 160 11.46 -15.21 -16.96
CA GLY A 160 10.92 -14.83 -18.27
C GLY A 160 9.65 -13.97 -18.19
N GLY A 161 9.37 -13.37 -17.02
CA GLY A 161 8.16 -12.56 -16.80
C GLY A 161 6.84 -13.37 -16.81
N LYS A 162 6.91 -14.69 -16.68
CA LYS A 162 5.75 -15.60 -16.69
C LYS A 162 5.04 -15.70 -15.35
N PHE A 163 4.73 -14.55 -14.75
CA PHE A 163 3.92 -14.44 -13.53
C PHE A 163 2.82 -13.41 -13.73
N LEU A 164 1.66 -13.67 -13.14
CA LEU A 164 0.51 -12.79 -13.23
C LEU A 164 0.65 -11.60 -12.27
N LYS A 165 0.28 -10.43 -12.74
CA LYS A 165 0.20 -9.19 -11.96
C LYS A 165 -1.07 -8.42 -12.30
N ASP A 166 -1.75 -7.94 -11.27
CA ASP A 166 -2.76 -6.91 -11.38
C ASP A 166 -2.09 -5.55 -11.14
N TYR A 167 -2.29 -4.63 -12.06
CA TYR A 167 -1.78 -3.27 -11.98
C TYR A 167 -2.90 -2.25 -12.07
N MET A 168 -2.88 -1.26 -11.18
CA MET A 168 -3.77 -0.11 -11.21
C MET A 168 -2.99 1.18 -11.44
N PHE A 169 -3.56 2.09 -12.22
CA PHE A 169 -3.02 3.44 -12.35
C PHE A 169 -3.23 4.20 -11.02
N VAL A 170 -2.23 5.00 -10.64
CA VAL A 170 -2.21 5.64 -9.31
C VAL A 170 -3.43 6.52 -9.04
N ASP A 171 -3.94 7.25 -10.08
CA ASP A 171 -5.12 8.08 -9.92
C ASP A 171 -6.37 7.25 -9.64
N ASP A 172 -6.50 6.07 -10.26
CA ASP A 172 -7.64 5.16 -10.02
C ASP A 172 -7.57 4.55 -8.62
N VAL A 173 -6.36 4.27 -8.13
CA VAL A 173 -6.15 3.88 -6.74
C VAL A 173 -6.60 4.99 -5.80
N CYS A 174 -6.22 6.24 -6.06
CA CYS A 174 -6.63 7.39 -5.24
C CYS A 174 -8.15 7.60 -5.26
N ARG A 175 -8.80 7.46 -6.43
CA ARG A 175 -10.27 7.51 -6.54
C ARG A 175 -10.94 6.38 -5.76
N ALA A 176 -10.40 5.16 -5.85
CA ALA A 176 -10.92 4.00 -5.12
C ALA A 176 -10.76 4.19 -3.60
N ILE A 177 -9.62 4.67 -3.13
CA ILE A 177 -9.41 5.03 -1.71
C ILE A 177 -10.50 6.03 -1.28
N ARG A 178 -10.69 7.13 -2.02
CA ARG A 178 -11.72 8.14 -1.70
C ARG A 178 -13.12 7.53 -1.60
N VAL A 179 -13.50 6.66 -2.54
CA VAL A 179 -14.80 5.96 -2.49
C VAL A 179 -14.94 5.11 -1.22
N VAL A 180 -13.87 4.41 -0.80
CA VAL A 180 -13.89 3.63 0.45
C VAL A 180 -14.01 4.55 1.67
N LEU A 181 -13.35 5.70 1.70
CA LEU A 181 -13.48 6.67 2.78
C LEU A 181 -14.92 7.20 2.90
N GLU A 182 -15.56 7.50 1.77
CA GLU A 182 -16.91 8.07 1.71
C GLU A 182 -18.02 7.04 1.98
N LYS A 183 -17.88 5.82 1.47
CA LYS A 183 -18.97 4.82 1.38
C LYS A 183 -18.67 3.49 2.01
N GLY A 184 -17.42 3.22 2.37
CA GLY A 184 -17.01 1.94 2.94
C GLY A 184 -17.50 1.78 4.38
N ASN A 185 -17.96 0.58 4.72
CA ASN A 185 -18.30 0.22 6.09
C ASN A 185 -17.05 0.28 6.98
N GLN A 186 -17.24 0.63 8.23
CA GLN A 186 -16.19 0.58 9.25
C GLN A 186 -15.94 -0.86 9.68
N ASN A 187 -14.73 -1.12 10.18
CA ASN A 187 -14.25 -2.43 10.66
C ASN A 187 -14.24 -3.50 9.57
N GLU A 188 -13.97 -3.08 8.33
CA GLU A 188 -13.94 -3.94 7.16
C GLU A 188 -12.59 -3.85 6.41
N ILE A 189 -12.34 -4.88 5.61
CA ILE A 189 -11.17 -4.97 4.72
C ILE A 189 -11.66 -4.80 3.28
N TYR A 190 -10.87 -4.09 2.46
CA TYR A 190 -11.16 -3.84 1.06
C TYR A 190 -9.95 -4.17 0.19
N ASN A 191 -10.14 -4.98 -0.83
CA ASN A 191 -9.16 -5.14 -1.91
C ASN A 191 -9.31 -4.01 -2.92
N ILE A 192 -8.23 -3.29 -3.18
CA ILE A 192 -8.16 -2.25 -4.21
C ILE A 192 -7.33 -2.80 -5.37
N ALA A 193 -8.00 -3.31 -6.38
CA ALA A 193 -7.41 -4.00 -7.53
C ALA A 193 -8.22 -3.74 -8.80
N SER A 194 -7.60 -3.92 -9.97
CA SER A 194 -8.32 -3.80 -11.26
C SER A 194 -9.24 -5.00 -11.52
N GLY A 195 -9.00 -6.12 -10.84
CA GLY A 195 -9.67 -7.38 -11.07
C GLY A 195 -9.18 -8.13 -12.32
N THR A 196 -8.16 -7.59 -13.00
CA THR A 196 -7.60 -8.21 -14.20
C THR A 196 -6.11 -8.42 -14.04
N SER A 197 -5.68 -9.69 -13.99
CA SER A 197 -4.27 -10.04 -13.96
C SER A 197 -3.75 -10.34 -15.36
N MET A 198 -2.56 -9.83 -15.69
CA MET A 198 -1.85 -10.08 -16.93
C MET A 198 -0.47 -10.68 -16.66
N LEU A 199 0.06 -11.44 -17.61
CA LEU A 199 1.46 -11.85 -17.56
C LEU A 199 2.36 -10.60 -17.58
N PHE A 200 3.37 -10.57 -16.74
CA PHE A 200 4.25 -9.41 -16.64
C PHE A 200 5.00 -9.14 -17.95
N VAL A 201 5.40 -10.20 -18.67
CA VAL A 201 6.01 -10.08 -20.00
C VAL A 201 5.08 -9.39 -21.00
N ASP A 202 3.77 -9.70 -20.98
CA ASP A 202 2.80 -9.08 -21.89
C ASP A 202 2.60 -7.58 -21.58
N ILE A 203 2.69 -7.21 -20.30
CA ILE A 203 2.63 -5.80 -19.87
C ILE A 203 3.83 -5.03 -20.42
N ILE A 204 5.03 -5.60 -20.30
CA ILE A 204 6.28 -4.98 -20.83
C ILE A 204 6.26 -4.88 -22.36
N GLN A 205 5.71 -5.87 -23.06
CA GLN A 205 5.60 -5.82 -24.53
C GLN A 205 4.60 -4.77 -25.04
N ARG A 206 3.68 -4.33 -24.23
CA ARG A 206 2.68 -3.29 -24.57
C ARG A 206 3.12 -1.87 -24.19
N ALA A 207 4.19 -1.76 -23.40
CA ALA A 207 4.72 -0.49 -22.90
C ALA A 207 5.67 0.17 -23.89
#